data_4d034b785a878ce5ed11c38d9e40d454
#
_entry.id   4d034b785a878ce5ed11c38d9e40d454
#
_cell.length_a   1.000
_cell.length_b   1.000
_cell.length_c   1.000
_cell.angle_alpha   90.00
_cell.angle_beta   90.00
_cell.angle_gamma   90.00
#
_symmetry.space_group_name_H-M   'P 1'
#
loop_
_entity.id
_entity.type
_entity.pdbx_description
1 polymer ?
#
loop_
_entity_poly.entity_id
_entity_poly.type
_entity_poly.pdbx_seq_one_letter_code
_entity_poly.pdbx_strand_id
1 'polypeptide(L)'
;MFHLTTALDAASAVPLYEQLYQSLAAEMRAGAIPAGTRMPGKRRLAAELSVSVNTVDAAYQILAAEGYLEPKERSGFYVQEYLALPPRPERAPGTPAKPMEPEAPAGEAAPPSPPVRYDLSTRGVDPALFPFRTWARLQKELLYSSPELLTHGDAQGDWELRQALADYLEEYRGVQCSPQQIVVGAGLEYLLGLLAPLLPGKAAVETPGYPRAKQVLENNGVECCCLPVDEDGLSIEELSRSGASVCYVTPSHQFPTGVTMPAGRRAELLHWAAKRPGERYIIEDDYDSEFRFDTRPLPSLQGMAGADGPVVYLSTCSRSLAPSIRIAYMVLPEHLLPAWWKTYRLYASTVGRFEQQTLARFITEGYFTRHLARERVAYKARRDALTAALNAAFAPGQLWLAGLHTGLHLLASLKNAPPDEALRRAAEAEGVRLNLLSDYDLTGARHQTGTLVLGYGSLDDA
;
A
#
# COMPACT_ATOMS: atom_id res chain seq x y z
N MET A 1 37.80 -39.78 -28.75
CA MET A 1 38.23 -40.08 -27.39
C MET A 1 38.07 -38.80 -26.59
N PHE A 2 37.21 -38.82 -25.64
CA PHE A 2 36.78 -37.63 -24.89
C PHE A 2 37.83 -37.34 -23.82
N HIS A 3 38.50 -36.20 -23.87
CA HIS A 3 39.43 -35.75 -22.85
C HIS A 3 38.76 -34.69 -22.00
N LEU A 4 38.45 -35.03 -20.75
CA LEU A 4 38.06 -34.09 -19.71
C LEU A 4 39.24 -33.20 -19.37
N THR A 5 39.06 -31.88 -19.50
CA THR A 5 40.06 -30.88 -19.13
C THR A 5 39.95 -30.48 -17.64
N THR A 6 39.16 -31.20 -16.86
CA THR A 6 38.83 -30.88 -15.50
C THR A 6 39.98 -31.17 -14.57
N ALA A 7 40.63 -30.19 -13.99
CA ALA A 7 41.51 -30.30 -12.85
C ALA A 7 40.68 -30.17 -11.54
N LEU A 8 40.63 -31.23 -10.75
CA LEU A 8 39.96 -31.23 -9.43
C LEU A 8 40.99 -30.89 -8.34
N ASP A 9 40.65 -29.96 -7.46
CA ASP A 9 41.48 -29.55 -6.35
C ASP A 9 40.97 -30.15 -5.04
N ALA A 10 41.71 -31.11 -4.52
CA ALA A 10 41.40 -31.78 -3.23
C ALA A 10 41.60 -30.85 -2.00
N ALA A 11 42.33 -29.74 -2.16
CA ALA A 11 42.56 -28.76 -1.10
C ALA A 11 41.49 -27.66 -1.05
N SER A 12 40.60 -27.60 -2.07
CA SER A 12 39.51 -26.63 -2.12
C SER A 12 38.46 -26.89 -1.04
N ALA A 13 37.82 -25.82 -0.54
CA ALA A 13 36.65 -25.90 0.33
C ALA A 13 35.40 -26.46 -0.36
N VAL A 14 35.39 -26.53 -1.71
CA VAL A 14 34.29 -27.08 -2.51
C VAL A 14 34.47 -28.60 -2.63
N PRO A 15 33.48 -29.44 -2.28
CA PRO A 15 33.55 -30.88 -2.42
C PRO A 15 33.88 -31.35 -3.85
N LEU A 16 34.68 -32.41 -3.99
CA LEU A 16 35.13 -32.92 -5.28
C LEU A 16 33.97 -33.29 -6.23
N TYR A 17 32.85 -33.80 -5.74
CA TYR A 17 31.70 -34.13 -6.55
C TYR A 17 31.05 -32.86 -7.14
N GLU A 18 31.06 -31.75 -6.40
CA GLU A 18 30.50 -30.46 -6.82
C GLU A 18 31.42 -29.80 -7.85
N GLN A 19 32.73 -29.84 -7.65
CA GLN A 19 33.71 -29.39 -8.65
C GLN A 19 33.54 -30.14 -9.97
N LEU A 20 33.40 -31.48 -9.90
CA LEU A 20 33.22 -32.33 -11.06
C LEU A 20 31.90 -32.03 -11.77
N TYR A 21 30.82 -31.86 -11.01
CA TYR A 21 29.51 -31.46 -11.54
C TYR A 21 29.59 -30.11 -12.28
N GLN A 22 30.17 -29.08 -11.63
CA GLN A 22 30.29 -27.74 -12.20
C GLN A 22 31.10 -27.74 -13.50
N SER A 23 32.22 -28.47 -13.54
CA SER A 23 33.05 -28.57 -14.73
C SER A 23 32.33 -29.27 -15.89
N LEU A 24 31.72 -30.43 -15.63
CA LEU A 24 30.99 -31.19 -16.66
C LEU A 24 29.78 -30.39 -17.19
N ALA A 25 29.03 -29.71 -16.31
CA ALA A 25 27.93 -28.87 -16.70
C ALA A 25 28.38 -27.66 -17.55
N ALA A 26 29.55 -27.07 -17.24
CA ALA A 26 30.13 -26.01 -18.04
C ALA A 26 30.55 -26.50 -19.44
N GLU A 27 31.21 -27.65 -19.52
CA GLU A 27 31.64 -28.24 -20.78
C GLU A 27 30.44 -28.63 -21.69
N MET A 28 29.37 -29.19 -21.08
CA MET A 28 28.11 -29.48 -21.78
C MET A 28 27.47 -28.21 -22.30
N ARG A 29 27.37 -27.16 -21.46
CA ARG A 29 26.81 -25.85 -21.84
C ARG A 29 27.59 -25.17 -22.94
N ALA A 30 28.91 -25.29 -22.92
CA ALA A 30 29.81 -24.75 -23.95
C ALA A 30 29.78 -25.59 -25.27
N GLY A 31 29.11 -26.75 -25.28
CA GLY A 31 29.10 -27.65 -26.41
C GLY A 31 30.40 -28.45 -26.60
N ALA A 32 31.33 -28.33 -25.66
CA ALA A 32 32.57 -29.12 -25.67
C ALA A 32 32.28 -30.62 -25.49
N ILE A 33 31.21 -30.95 -24.78
CA ILE A 33 30.59 -32.28 -24.75
C ILE A 33 29.28 -32.20 -25.52
N PRO A 34 29.22 -32.68 -26.78
CA PRO A 34 28.04 -32.60 -27.62
C PRO A 34 26.85 -33.40 -27.08
N ALA A 35 25.63 -32.97 -27.40
CA ALA A 35 24.40 -33.71 -27.13
C ALA A 35 24.48 -35.13 -27.78
N GLY A 36 23.87 -36.11 -27.15
CA GLY A 36 23.93 -37.51 -27.54
C GLY A 36 25.22 -38.23 -27.18
N THR A 37 26.24 -37.51 -26.66
CA THR A 37 27.50 -38.14 -26.24
C THR A 37 27.25 -39.10 -25.07
N ARG A 38 27.74 -40.32 -25.16
CA ARG A 38 27.74 -41.27 -24.06
C ARG A 38 28.85 -40.96 -23.08
N MET A 39 28.48 -40.71 -21.84
CA MET A 39 29.43 -40.42 -20.75
C MET A 39 30.23 -41.67 -20.35
N PRO A 40 31.50 -41.51 -19.89
CA PRO A 40 32.29 -42.62 -19.36
C PRO A 40 31.57 -43.29 -18.20
N GLY A 41 31.73 -44.61 -18.10
CA GLY A 41 31.22 -45.36 -16.95
C GLY A 41 31.84 -44.85 -15.61
N LYS A 42 31.04 -44.81 -14.56
CA LYS A 42 31.41 -44.22 -13.25
C LYS A 42 32.76 -44.72 -12.74
N ARG A 43 33.05 -46.06 -12.84
CA ARG A 43 34.34 -46.65 -12.41
C ARG A 43 35.50 -46.17 -13.27
N ARG A 44 35.29 -46.05 -14.57
CA ARG A 44 36.30 -45.58 -15.52
C ARG A 44 36.66 -44.12 -15.25
N LEU A 45 35.65 -43.27 -15.16
CA LEU A 45 35.87 -41.85 -14.91
C LEU A 45 36.51 -41.59 -13.55
N ALA A 46 36.13 -42.36 -12.52
CA ALA A 46 36.72 -42.27 -11.18
C ALA A 46 38.24 -42.63 -11.22
N ALA A 47 38.61 -43.63 -11.99
CA ALA A 47 40.01 -44.02 -12.18
C ALA A 47 40.80 -42.96 -12.98
N GLU A 48 40.21 -42.39 -14.04
CA GLU A 48 40.82 -41.33 -14.87
C GLU A 48 41.08 -40.04 -14.09
N LEU A 49 40.17 -39.68 -13.17
CA LEU A 49 40.26 -38.46 -12.35
C LEU A 49 40.89 -38.70 -10.97
N SER A 50 41.28 -39.92 -10.63
CA SER A 50 41.82 -40.29 -9.32
C SER A 50 40.89 -39.92 -8.16
N VAL A 51 39.57 -40.09 -8.34
CA VAL A 51 38.55 -39.84 -7.30
C VAL A 51 37.76 -41.09 -6.95
N SER A 52 36.94 -41.04 -5.92
CA SER A 52 36.07 -42.16 -5.56
C SER A 52 34.92 -42.35 -6.57
N VAL A 53 34.47 -43.59 -6.73
CA VAL A 53 33.29 -43.90 -7.57
C VAL A 53 32.03 -43.15 -7.08
N ASN A 54 31.92 -42.95 -5.77
CA ASN A 54 30.81 -42.20 -5.16
C ASN A 54 30.86 -40.73 -5.53
N THR A 55 32.02 -40.13 -5.69
CA THR A 55 32.20 -38.74 -6.16
C THR A 55 31.63 -38.56 -7.56
N VAL A 56 31.97 -39.49 -8.48
CA VAL A 56 31.43 -39.45 -9.85
C VAL A 56 29.95 -39.76 -9.87
N ASP A 57 29.50 -40.70 -9.03
CA ASP A 57 28.07 -41.04 -8.97
C ASP A 57 27.24 -39.84 -8.51
N ALA A 58 27.67 -39.16 -7.43
CA ALA A 58 26.98 -37.94 -6.96
C ALA A 58 26.91 -36.85 -8.02
N ALA A 59 28.02 -36.56 -8.72
CA ALA A 59 28.03 -35.59 -9.81
C ALA A 59 27.07 -35.97 -10.96
N TYR A 60 27.06 -37.26 -11.34
CA TYR A 60 26.17 -37.76 -12.42
C TYR A 60 24.69 -37.72 -12.01
N GLN A 61 24.37 -38.00 -10.77
CA GLN A 61 23.00 -37.89 -10.25
C GLN A 61 22.50 -36.44 -10.28
N ILE A 62 23.35 -35.49 -9.90
CA ILE A 62 23.00 -34.06 -9.97
C ILE A 62 22.79 -33.64 -11.42
N LEU A 63 23.73 -33.99 -12.32
CA LEU A 63 23.60 -33.71 -13.77
C LEU A 63 22.35 -34.32 -14.36
N ALA A 64 21.95 -35.52 -13.92
CA ALA A 64 20.72 -36.17 -14.39
C ALA A 64 19.47 -35.49 -13.82
N ALA A 65 19.49 -35.11 -12.53
CA ALA A 65 18.40 -34.38 -11.89
C ALA A 65 18.16 -33.00 -12.52
N GLU A 66 19.22 -32.34 -12.96
CA GLU A 66 19.16 -31.06 -13.67
C GLU A 66 18.93 -31.17 -15.19
N GLY A 67 18.80 -32.41 -15.71
CA GLY A 67 18.48 -32.65 -17.12
C GLY A 67 19.66 -32.52 -18.07
N TYR A 68 20.90 -32.42 -17.62
CA TYR A 68 22.09 -32.48 -18.48
C TYR A 68 22.38 -33.90 -18.99
N LEU A 69 22.05 -34.91 -18.16
CA LEU A 69 22.26 -36.31 -18.51
C LEU A 69 20.96 -37.11 -18.44
N GLU A 70 20.76 -37.98 -19.38
CA GLU A 70 19.69 -39.00 -19.41
C GLU A 70 20.27 -40.35 -19.04
N PRO A 71 19.81 -40.99 -17.94
CA PRO A 71 20.19 -42.35 -17.65
C PRO A 71 19.43 -43.30 -18.60
N LYS A 72 20.14 -44.09 -19.44
CA LYS A 72 19.55 -45.15 -20.26
C LYS A 72 19.82 -46.50 -19.61
N GLU A 73 18.75 -47.25 -19.40
CA GLU A 73 18.81 -48.55 -18.73
C GLU A 73 19.82 -49.46 -19.44
N ARG A 74 20.71 -50.08 -18.66
CA ARG A 74 21.82 -50.94 -19.10
C ARG A 74 22.84 -50.33 -20.06
N SER A 75 22.71 -49.02 -20.40
CA SER A 75 23.55 -48.35 -21.40
C SER A 75 24.43 -47.24 -20.82
N GLY A 76 24.02 -46.64 -19.68
CA GLY A 76 24.78 -45.57 -18.99
C GLY A 76 24.10 -44.19 -19.13
N PHE A 77 24.89 -43.14 -19.04
CA PHE A 77 24.42 -41.76 -19.08
C PHE A 77 24.73 -41.12 -20.41
N TYR A 78 23.80 -40.35 -20.96
CA TYR A 78 23.94 -39.65 -22.24
C TYR A 78 23.65 -38.16 -22.04
N VAL A 79 24.43 -37.31 -22.72
CA VAL A 79 24.20 -35.87 -22.70
C VAL A 79 22.91 -35.53 -23.42
N GLN A 80 22.03 -34.81 -22.77
CA GLN A 80 20.75 -34.34 -23.34
C GLN A 80 20.97 -33.21 -24.33
N GLU A 81 20.06 -33.13 -25.32
CA GLU A 81 19.96 -31.97 -26.16
C GLU A 81 19.25 -30.84 -25.39
N TYR A 82 19.94 -29.77 -25.13
CA TYR A 82 19.34 -28.55 -24.56
C TYR A 82 19.65 -27.38 -25.49
N LEU A 83 18.68 -26.49 -25.63
CA LEU A 83 18.90 -25.25 -26.36
C LEU A 83 19.90 -24.40 -25.54
N ALA A 84 21.08 -24.21 -26.08
CA ALA A 84 22.05 -23.29 -25.48
C ALA A 84 21.38 -21.94 -25.34
N LEU A 85 21.32 -21.43 -24.10
CA LEU A 85 20.91 -20.05 -23.89
C LEU A 85 21.86 -19.14 -24.70
N PRO A 86 21.35 -18.13 -25.40
CA PRO A 86 22.23 -17.19 -26.09
C PRO A 86 23.29 -16.68 -25.09
N PRO A 87 24.55 -16.55 -25.56
CA PRO A 87 25.61 -16.13 -24.68
C PRO A 87 25.18 -14.85 -23.97
N ARG A 88 25.22 -14.87 -22.64
CA ARG A 88 24.96 -13.68 -21.84
C ARG A 88 25.97 -12.63 -22.30
N PRO A 89 25.54 -11.43 -22.74
CA PRO A 89 26.50 -10.43 -23.14
C PRO A 89 27.52 -10.27 -22.00
N GLU A 90 28.79 -10.49 -22.33
CA GLU A 90 29.88 -10.32 -21.37
C GLU A 90 29.79 -8.90 -20.82
N ARG A 91 29.48 -8.77 -19.53
CA ARG A 91 29.65 -7.50 -18.83
C ARG A 91 31.14 -7.19 -18.86
N ALA A 92 31.51 -6.13 -19.58
CA ALA A 92 32.86 -5.62 -19.54
C ALA A 92 33.33 -5.53 -18.09
N PRO A 93 34.50 -6.10 -17.74
CA PRO A 93 34.99 -6.07 -16.38
C PRO A 93 35.18 -4.59 -15.97
N GLY A 94 34.48 -4.15 -14.95
CA GLY A 94 34.75 -2.86 -14.32
C GLY A 94 33.71 -1.75 -14.50
N THR A 95 32.59 -1.96 -15.19
CA THR A 95 31.52 -0.98 -15.13
C THR A 95 30.56 -1.35 -13.99
N PRO A 96 30.58 -0.63 -12.84
CA PRO A 96 29.54 -0.79 -11.86
C PRO A 96 28.19 -0.57 -12.57
N ALA A 97 27.21 -1.44 -12.32
CA ALA A 97 25.87 -1.19 -12.81
C ALA A 97 25.45 0.17 -12.26
N LYS A 98 25.39 1.17 -13.14
CA LYS A 98 24.74 2.42 -12.80
C LYS A 98 23.33 2.01 -12.35
N PRO A 99 22.90 2.34 -11.12
CA PRO A 99 21.52 2.14 -10.77
C PRO A 99 20.71 2.75 -11.91
N MET A 100 19.75 2.03 -12.44
CA MET A 100 18.78 2.59 -13.37
C MET A 100 17.93 3.50 -12.49
N GLU A 101 18.39 4.74 -12.33
CA GLU A 101 17.56 5.80 -11.80
C GLU A 101 16.37 5.87 -12.76
N PRO A 102 15.12 5.87 -12.27
CA PRO A 102 14.01 6.20 -13.11
C PRO A 102 14.38 7.52 -13.77
N GLU A 103 14.28 7.61 -15.10
CA GLU A 103 14.43 8.87 -15.82
C GLU A 103 13.40 9.85 -15.24
N ALA A 104 13.79 10.54 -14.18
CA ALA A 104 13.12 11.76 -13.83
C ALA A 104 13.25 12.67 -15.05
N PRO A 105 12.17 13.32 -15.48
CA PRO A 105 12.26 14.26 -16.58
C PRO A 105 13.46 15.17 -16.32
N ALA A 106 14.32 15.31 -17.31
CA ALA A 106 15.59 16.04 -17.22
C ALA A 106 15.33 17.50 -16.81
N GLY A 107 15.22 17.69 -15.50
CA GLY A 107 15.30 18.98 -14.84
C GLY A 107 16.65 19.02 -14.14
N GLU A 108 17.33 20.11 -14.28
CA GLU A 108 18.57 20.41 -13.57
C GLU A 108 18.48 19.91 -12.14
N ALA A 109 19.51 19.18 -11.68
CA ALA A 109 19.59 18.74 -10.30
C ALA A 109 19.34 19.94 -9.39
N ALA A 110 18.19 20.01 -8.76
CA ALA A 110 17.87 21.06 -7.83
C ALA A 110 18.98 21.07 -6.75
N PRO A 111 19.47 22.23 -6.33
CA PRO A 111 20.42 22.32 -5.24
C PRO A 111 19.87 21.55 -4.04
N PRO A 112 20.73 20.89 -3.23
CA PRO A 112 20.26 20.12 -2.08
C PRO A 112 19.37 21.00 -1.22
N SER A 113 18.10 20.62 -1.12
CA SER A 113 17.14 21.31 -0.27
C SER A 113 17.64 21.32 1.16
N PRO A 114 17.47 22.41 1.91
CA PRO A 114 17.84 22.45 3.32
C PRO A 114 17.16 21.30 4.08
N PRO A 115 17.77 20.77 5.14
CA PRO A 115 17.17 19.71 5.93
C PRO A 115 15.81 20.16 6.45
N VAL A 116 14.79 19.31 6.27
CA VAL A 116 13.44 19.59 6.76
C VAL A 116 13.46 19.62 8.28
N ARG A 117 13.19 20.79 8.84
CA ARG A 117 13.11 21.04 10.28
C ARG A 117 11.70 20.79 10.82
N TYR A 118 10.69 21.24 10.06
CA TYR A 118 9.28 21.06 10.39
C TYR A 118 8.54 20.44 9.21
N ASP A 119 7.93 19.29 9.42
CA ASP A 119 7.10 18.63 8.40
C ASP A 119 5.62 18.86 8.69
N LEU A 120 5.04 19.86 8.02
CA LEU A 120 3.61 20.17 8.07
C LEU A 120 2.84 19.50 6.93
N SER A 121 3.40 18.47 6.29
CA SER A 121 2.65 17.69 5.30
C SER A 121 1.55 16.88 5.98
N THR A 122 0.51 16.57 5.20
CA THR A 122 -0.63 15.79 5.72
C THR A 122 -0.32 14.30 5.91
N ARG A 123 0.92 13.84 5.69
CA ARG A 123 1.30 12.41 5.73
C ARG A 123 1.86 11.97 7.08
N GLY A 124 2.32 12.89 7.89
CA GLY A 124 3.02 12.61 9.13
C GLY A 124 2.13 12.00 10.22
N VAL A 125 2.73 11.15 11.03
CA VAL A 125 2.24 10.69 12.33
C VAL A 125 3.38 10.82 13.32
N ASP A 126 3.07 10.94 14.62
CA ASP A 126 4.08 10.98 15.65
C ASP A 126 4.50 9.56 16.08
N PRO A 127 5.74 9.13 15.81
CA PRO A 127 6.21 7.82 16.24
C PRO A 127 6.20 7.64 17.77
N ALA A 128 6.28 8.71 18.56
CA ALA A 128 6.29 8.63 20.01
C ALA A 128 4.93 8.21 20.58
N LEU A 129 3.85 8.45 19.85
CA LEU A 129 2.50 8.03 20.24
C LEU A 129 2.25 6.55 19.96
N PHE A 130 3.03 5.92 19.07
CA PHE A 130 2.83 4.52 18.73
C PHE A 130 3.02 3.60 19.96
N PRO A 131 2.13 2.64 20.20
CA PRO A 131 2.12 1.81 21.41
C PRO A 131 3.12 0.67 21.35
N PHE A 132 4.42 0.94 21.13
CA PHE A 132 5.48 -0.05 20.89
C PHE A 132 5.48 -1.21 21.88
N ARG A 133 5.38 -0.92 23.19
CA ARG A 133 5.45 -1.98 24.23
C ARG A 133 4.29 -2.97 24.14
N THR A 134 3.07 -2.45 23.93
CA THR A 134 1.87 -3.28 23.83
C THR A 134 1.89 -4.07 22.52
N TRP A 135 2.21 -3.42 21.42
CA TRP A 135 2.28 -4.04 20.09
C TRP A 135 3.32 -5.18 20.07
N ALA A 136 4.55 -4.90 20.51
CA ALA A 136 5.62 -5.90 20.58
C ALA A 136 5.29 -7.08 21.49
N ARG A 137 4.61 -6.84 22.63
CA ARG A 137 4.16 -7.90 23.52
C ARG A 137 3.14 -8.82 22.83
N LEU A 138 2.13 -8.26 22.20
CA LEU A 138 1.10 -9.03 21.49
C LEU A 138 1.70 -9.85 20.33
N GLN A 139 2.58 -9.24 19.54
CA GLN A 139 3.29 -9.97 18.46
C GLN A 139 4.16 -11.10 19.01
N LYS A 140 4.91 -10.85 20.08
CA LYS A 140 5.74 -11.88 20.69
C LYS A 140 4.90 -13.06 21.20
N GLU A 141 3.79 -12.79 21.88
CA GLU A 141 2.88 -13.84 22.36
C GLU A 141 2.36 -14.68 21.18
N LEU A 142 1.88 -14.07 20.10
CA LEU A 142 1.40 -14.77 18.91
C LEU A 142 2.47 -15.62 18.23
N LEU A 143 3.70 -15.11 18.10
CA LEU A 143 4.82 -15.85 17.50
C LEU A 143 5.14 -17.15 18.24
N TYR A 144 4.97 -17.16 19.57
CA TYR A 144 5.26 -18.35 20.38
C TYR A 144 4.07 -19.30 20.54
N SER A 145 2.84 -18.81 20.42
CA SER A 145 1.64 -19.60 20.75
C SER A 145 0.80 -20.02 19.53
N SER A 146 1.04 -19.44 18.35
CA SER A 146 0.13 -19.58 17.20
C SER A 146 0.86 -20.00 15.92
N PRO A 147 1.45 -21.22 15.88
CA PRO A 147 2.16 -21.70 14.69
C PRO A 147 1.25 -21.86 13.45
N GLU A 148 -0.06 -21.99 13.62
CA GLU A 148 -1.07 -22.05 12.56
C GLU A 148 -1.11 -20.75 11.72
N LEU A 149 -0.61 -19.63 12.24
CA LEU A 149 -0.52 -18.38 11.51
C LEU A 149 0.53 -18.39 10.39
N LEU A 150 1.38 -19.42 10.33
CA LEU A 150 2.32 -19.64 9.23
C LEU A 150 1.67 -20.19 7.96
N THR A 151 0.40 -20.60 8.05
CA THR A 151 -0.36 -21.09 6.88
C THR A 151 -1.05 -19.93 6.16
N HIS A 152 -1.56 -20.20 4.94
CA HIS A 152 -2.40 -19.25 4.24
C HIS A 152 -3.68 -18.95 5.03
N GLY A 153 -4.05 -17.67 5.10
CA GLY A 153 -5.33 -17.22 5.67
C GLY A 153 -6.42 -17.06 4.59
N ASP A 154 -7.57 -16.52 5.00
CA ASP A 154 -8.67 -16.20 4.10
C ASP A 154 -8.31 -15.09 3.12
N ALA A 155 -8.89 -15.13 1.91
CA ALA A 155 -8.73 -14.10 0.89
C ALA A 155 -9.19 -12.70 1.36
N GLN A 156 -10.19 -12.66 2.24
CA GLN A 156 -10.69 -11.42 2.83
C GLN A 156 -9.89 -10.96 4.08
N GLY A 157 -8.93 -11.75 4.53
CA GLY A 157 -8.25 -11.56 5.82
C GLY A 157 -8.82 -12.43 6.93
N ASP A 158 -8.08 -12.56 8.03
CA ASP A 158 -8.40 -13.44 9.13
C ASP A 158 -9.75 -13.07 9.80
N TRP A 159 -10.53 -14.10 10.16
CA TRP A 159 -11.86 -13.93 10.72
C TRP A 159 -11.87 -13.07 12.00
N GLU A 160 -10.92 -13.32 12.89
CA GLU A 160 -10.82 -12.63 14.19
C GLU A 160 -10.64 -11.13 14.00
N LEU A 161 -9.85 -10.71 13.01
CA LEU A 161 -9.69 -9.29 12.70
C LEU A 161 -10.97 -8.71 12.11
N ARG A 162 -11.59 -9.43 11.17
CA ARG A 162 -12.85 -8.98 10.55
C ARG A 162 -13.98 -8.84 11.58
N GLN A 163 -14.07 -9.78 12.54
CA GLN A 163 -15.03 -9.68 13.64
C GLN A 163 -14.72 -8.46 14.54
N ALA A 164 -13.47 -8.29 14.96
CA ALA A 164 -13.07 -7.16 15.79
C ALA A 164 -13.34 -5.81 15.12
N LEU A 165 -13.14 -5.74 13.79
CA LEU A 165 -13.43 -4.55 13.00
C LEU A 165 -14.94 -4.31 12.89
N ALA A 166 -15.76 -5.34 12.67
CA ALA A 166 -17.22 -5.20 12.61
C ALA A 166 -17.78 -4.62 13.93
N ASP A 167 -17.37 -5.18 15.05
CA ASP A 167 -17.79 -4.74 16.38
C ASP A 167 -17.36 -3.30 16.66
N TYR A 168 -16.09 -2.95 16.33
CA TYR A 168 -15.55 -1.59 16.46
C TYR A 168 -16.32 -0.58 15.60
N LEU A 169 -16.59 -0.93 14.34
CA LEU A 169 -17.24 -0.05 13.39
C LEU A 169 -18.71 0.22 13.76
N GLU A 170 -19.42 -0.79 14.25
CA GLU A 170 -20.79 -0.63 14.75
C GLU A 170 -20.82 0.35 15.93
N GLU A 171 -19.93 0.14 16.92
CA GLU A 171 -19.91 0.95 18.15
C GLU A 171 -19.50 2.41 17.90
N TYR A 172 -18.45 2.63 17.07
CA TYR A 172 -17.83 3.97 16.95
C TYR A 172 -18.23 4.73 15.70
N ARG A 173 -18.72 4.05 14.65
CA ARG A 173 -19.07 4.68 13.37
C ARG A 173 -20.51 4.44 12.93
N GLY A 174 -21.23 3.57 13.63
CA GLY A 174 -22.58 3.15 13.25
C GLY A 174 -22.62 2.41 11.92
N VAL A 175 -21.48 1.86 11.46
CA VAL A 175 -21.41 1.03 10.26
C VAL A 175 -22.11 -0.29 10.54
N GLN A 176 -23.08 -0.63 9.69
CA GLN A 176 -23.84 -1.87 9.82
C GLN A 176 -23.27 -2.91 8.88
N CYS A 177 -22.49 -3.84 9.41
CA CYS A 177 -21.90 -4.90 8.61
C CYS A 177 -21.67 -6.18 9.41
N SER A 178 -21.60 -7.29 8.71
CA SER A 178 -21.09 -8.56 9.24
C SER A 178 -19.62 -8.75 8.87
N PRO A 179 -18.87 -9.60 9.59
CA PRO A 179 -17.48 -9.92 9.24
C PRO A 179 -17.30 -10.46 7.81
N GLN A 180 -18.34 -11.05 7.22
CA GLN A 180 -18.33 -11.55 5.84
C GLN A 180 -18.22 -10.45 4.80
N GLN A 181 -18.65 -9.23 5.13
CA GLN A 181 -18.59 -8.06 4.25
C GLN A 181 -17.24 -7.36 4.30
N ILE A 182 -16.39 -7.67 5.27
CA ILE A 182 -15.11 -6.99 5.48
C ILE A 182 -14.01 -7.67 4.67
N VAL A 183 -13.22 -6.84 3.97
CA VAL A 183 -12.02 -7.25 3.25
C VAL A 183 -10.85 -6.44 3.79
N VAL A 184 -9.82 -7.13 4.27
CA VAL A 184 -8.57 -6.57 4.78
C VAL A 184 -7.51 -6.57 3.68
N GLY A 185 -6.79 -5.45 3.52
CA GLY A 185 -5.77 -5.31 2.49
C GLY A 185 -4.62 -4.38 2.87
N ALA A 186 -3.52 -4.48 2.13
CA ALA A 186 -2.29 -3.72 2.38
C ALA A 186 -2.38 -2.26 1.91
N GLY A 187 -3.32 -1.51 2.45
CA GLY A 187 -3.54 -0.09 2.18
C GLY A 187 -4.67 0.18 1.21
N LEU A 188 -5.07 1.46 1.19
CA LEU A 188 -6.20 1.94 0.40
C LEU A 188 -6.04 1.68 -1.10
N GLU A 189 -4.82 1.90 -1.61
CA GLU A 189 -4.53 1.75 -3.04
C GLU A 189 -4.79 0.30 -3.51
N TYR A 190 -4.41 -0.68 -2.70
CA TYR A 190 -4.69 -2.09 -3.00
C TYR A 190 -6.19 -2.38 -2.99
N LEU A 191 -6.91 -1.93 -1.97
CA LEU A 191 -8.35 -2.15 -1.86
C LEU A 191 -9.15 -1.48 -2.97
N LEU A 192 -8.79 -0.25 -3.35
CA LEU A 192 -9.39 0.44 -4.50
C LEU A 192 -9.12 -0.32 -5.82
N GLY A 193 -7.91 -0.87 -5.98
CA GLY A 193 -7.58 -1.69 -7.15
C GLY A 193 -8.43 -2.96 -7.23
N LEU A 194 -8.72 -3.61 -6.10
CA LEU A 194 -9.64 -4.76 -6.06
C LEU A 194 -11.10 -4.36 -6.27
N LEU A 195 -11.48 -3.18 -5.81
CA LEU A 195 -12.86 -2.69 -5.90
C LEU A 195 -13.21 -2.24 -7.32
N ALA A 196 -12.29 -1.60 -8.03
CA ALA A 196 -12.52 -1.00 -9.34
C ALA A 196 -13.18 -1.96 -10.36
N PRO A 197 -12.74 -3.23 -10.52
CA PRO A 197 -13.38 -4.17 -11.44
C PRO A 197 -14.79 -4.64 -11.03
N LEU A 198 -15.20 -4.39 -9.79
CA LEU A 198 -16.51 -4.78 -9.27
C LEU A 198 -17.56 -3.70 -9.45
N LEU A 199 -17.13 -2.47 -9.74
CA LEU A 199 -18.01 -1.30 -9.84
C LEU A 199 -18.29 -0.93 -11.30
N PRO A 200 -19.48 -0.42 -11.62
CA PRO A 200 -19.84 -0.08 -12.99
C PRO A 200 -19.35 1.30 -13.41
N GLY A 201 -19.00 1.44 -14.68
CA GLY A 201 -18.95 2.72 -15.39
C GLY A 201 -17.90 3.71 -14.90
N LYS A 202 -18.27 5.00 -14.93
CA LYS A 202 -17.42 6.15 -14.66
C LYS A 202 -17.47 6.56 -13.19
N ALA A 203 -16.34 6.98 -12.63
CA ALA A 203 -16.23 7.47 -11.27
C ALA A 203 -16.14 9.00 -11.20
N ALA A 204 -16.91 9.62 -10.31
CA ALA A 204 -16.74 11.00 -9.89
C ALA A 204 -15.82 11.06 -8.67
N VAL A 205 -14.87 11.97 -8.67
CA VAL A 205 -13.97 12.25 -7.55
C VAL A 205 -14.03 13.73 -7.18
N GLU A 206 -13.83 14.04 -5.92
CA GLU A 206 -13.81 15.41 -5.40
C GLU A 206 -12.61 16.19 -5.96
N THR A 207 -12.79 17.51 -6.24
CA THR A 207 -11.70 18.42 -6.55
C THR A 207 -11.93 19.79 -5.87
N PRO A 208 -10.98 20.26 -5.04
CA PRO A 208 -9.75 19.59 -4.64
C PRO A 208 -10.05 18.29 -3.91
N GLY A 209 -9.17 17.29 -4.08
CA GLY A 209 -9.43 15.94 -3.60
C GLY A 209 -8.16 15.09 -3.45
N TYR A 210 -8.33 13.81 -3.18
CA TYR A 210 -7.23 12.87 -2.96
C TYR A 210 -6.68 12.31 -4.28
N PRO A 211 -5.47 12.75 -4.74
CA PRO A 211 -4.97 12.42 -6.07
C PRO A 211 -4.76 10.92 -6.30
N ARG A 212 -4.38 10.17 -5.25
CA ARG A 212 -4.10 8.75 -5.38
C ARG A 212 -5.35 7.92 -5.68
N ALA A 213 -6.51 8.30 -5.13
CA ALA A 213 -7.75 7.59 -5.42
C ALA A 213 -8.07 7.67 -6.91
N LYS A 214 -8.01 8.88 -7.50
CA LYS A 214 -8.18 9.09 -8.95
C LYS A 214 -7.18 8.24 -9.74
N GLN A 215 -5.90 8.34 -9.41
CA GLN A 215 -4.84 7.61 -10.12
C GLN A 215 -5.03 6.10 -10.06
N VAL A 216 -5.41 5.55 -8.91
CA VAL A 216 -5.64 4.10 -8.77
C VAL A 216 -6.85 3.66 -9.60
N LEU A 217 -7.95 4.41 -9.58
CA LEU A 217 -9.13 4.11 -10.38
C LEU A 217 -8.79 4.13 -11.88
N GLU A 218 -8.10 5.17 -12.35
CA GLU A 218 -7.66 5.29 -13.75
C GLU A 218 -6.69 4.19 -14.17
N ASN A 219 -5.73 3.82 -13.33
CA ASN A 219 -4.80 2.71 -13.58
C ASN A 219 -5.52 1.35 -13.68
N ASN A 220 -6.71 1.23 -13.10
CA ASN A 220 -7.57 0.05 -13.22
C ASN A 220 -8.65 0.18 -14.30
N GLY A 221 -8.52 1.16 -15.19
CA GLY A 221 -9.39 1.31 -16.37
C GLY A 221 -10.72 2.03 -16.10
N VAL A 222 -10.88 2.64 -14.93
CA VAL A 222 -12.08 3.43 -14.60
C VAL A 222 -11.90 4.86 -15.07
N GLU A 223 -12.79 5.34 -15.95
CA GLU A 223 -12.82 6.75 -16.33
C GLU A 223 -13.20 7.61 -15.13
N CYS A 224 -12.41 8.65 -14.81
CA CYS A 224 -12.69 9.57 -13.71
C CYS A 224 -13.10 10.95 -14.19
N CYS A 225 -14.09 11.57 -13.51
CA CYS A 225 -14.39 13.00 -13.63
C CYS A 225 -14.21 13.70 -12.29
N CYS A 226 -13.62 14.89 -12.33
CA CYS A 226 -13.40 15.72 -11.15
C CYS A 226 -14.59 16.64 -10.95
N LEU A 227 -15.20 16.62 -9.77
CA LEU A 227 -16.35 17.44 -9.44
C LEU A 227 -16.02 18.40 -8.29
N PRO A 228 -16.52 19.65 -8.35
CA PRO A 228 -16.18 20.66 -7.35
C PRO A 228 -16.77 20.33 -5.97
N VAL A 229 -16.03 20.75 -4.95
CA VAL A 229 -16.43 20.73 -3.55
C VAL A 229 -16.83 22.14 -3.15
N ASP A 230 -18.02 22.27 -2.56
CA ASP A 230 -18.51 23.49 -1.93
C ASP A 230 -18.39 23.45 -0.41
N GLU A 231 -19.04 24.37 0.30
CA GLU A 231 -19.04 24.46 1.76
C GLU A 231 -19.66 23.24 2.48
N ASP A 232 -20.46 22.45 1.78
CA ASP A 232 -21.14 21.24 2.25
C ASP A 232 -20.53 19.95 1.69
N GLY A 233 -19.47 20.02 0.89
CA GLY A 233 -18.80 18.88 0.25
C GLY A 233 -19.11 18.77 -1.24
N LEU A 234 -19.14 17.55 -1.79
CA LEU A 234 -19.36 17.31 -3.21
C LEU A 234 -20.72 17.85 -3.68
N SER A 235 -20.74 18.57 -4.81
CA SER A 235 -21.97 19.07 -5.44
C SER A 235 -22.80 17.93 -6.04
N ILE A 236 -24.01 17.72 -5.50
CA ILE A 236 -24.95 16.68 -5.99
C ILE A 236 -25.54 17.03 -7.34
N GLU A 237 -25.66 18.31 -7.63
CA GLU A 237 -26.14 18.82 -8.93
C GLU A 237 -25.14 18.42 -10.03
N GLU A 238 -23.84 18.72 -9.83
CA GLU A 238 -22.79 18.37 -10.78
C GLU A 238 -22.63 16.84 -10.88
N LEU A 239 -22.73 16.10 -9.77
CA LEU A 239 -22.72 14.65 -9.77
C LEU A 239 -23.85 14.07 -10.62
N SER A 240 -25.05 14.65 -10.54
CA SER A 240 -26.21 14.17 -11.30
C SER A 240 -26.05 14.41 -12.81
N ARG A 241 -25.32 15.46 -13.22
CA ARG A 241 -25.04 15.80 -14.62
C ARG A 241 -23.82 15.06 -15.18
N SER A 242 -22.91 14.59 -14.35
CA SER A 242 -21.60 14.02 -14.76
C SER A 242 -21.69 12.71 -15.54
N GLY A 243 -22.82 12.01 -15.44
CA GLY A 243 -22.97 10.64 -15.96
C GLY A 243 -22.22 9.58 -15.16
N ALA A 244 -21.65 9.93 -14.00
CA ALA A 244 -20.96 8.98 -13.15
C ALA A 244 -21.91 7.94 -12.55
N SER A 245 -21.42 6.72 -12.42
CA SER A 245 -22.08 5.61 -11.71
C SER A 245 -21.45 5.34 -10.35
N VAL A 246 -20.24 5.83 -10.13
CA VAL A 246 -19.52 5.71 -8.85
C VAL A 246 -19.16 7.11 -8.36
N CYS A 247 -19.24 7.34 -7.04
CA CYS A 247 -18.84 8.58 -6.42
C CYS A 247 -17.87 8.28 -5.27
N TYR A 248 -16.62 8.76 -5.36
CA TYR A 248 -15.63 8.68 -4.28
C TYR A 248 -15.64 9.96 -3.47
N VAL A 249 -15.88 9.84 -2.17
CA VAL A 249 -16.00 10.99 -1.24
C VAL A 249 -15.33 10.72 0.09
N THR A 250 -14.92 11.79 0.78
CA THR A 250 -14.37 11.79 2.14
C THR A 250 -15.28 12.58 3.10
N PRO A 251 -16.49 12.08 3.40
CA PRO A 251 -17.59 12.89 3.96
C PRO A 251 -17.42 13.26 5.42
N SER A 252 -16.60 12.53 6.16
CA SER A 252 -16.33 12.79 7.57
C SER A 252 -15.35 13.94 7.78
N HIS A 253 -14.41 14.10 6.85
CA HIS A 253 -13.40 15.14 6.81
C HIS A 253 -12.88 15.24 5.38
N GLN A 254 -13.53 16.09 4.56
CA GLN A 254 -13.19 16.20 3.14
C GLN A 254 -11.70 16.52 2.96
N PHE A 255 -11.03 15.71 2.21
CA PHE A 255 -9.63 15.93 1.92
C PHE A 255 -9.45 16.74 0.61
N PRO A 256 -8.74 17.89 0.64
CA PRO A 256 -8.01 18.45 1.79
C PRO A 256 -8.75 19.64 2.47
N THR A 257 -9.99 19.97 2.11
CA THR A 257 -10.66 21.19 2.58
C THR A 257 -11.04 21.18 4.05
N GLY A 258 -11.10 20.01 4.68
CA GLY A 258 -11.50 19.86 6.07
C GLY A 258 -13.02 20.00 6.29
N VAL A 259 -13.82 20.11 5.24
CA VAL A 259 -15.28 20.18 5.32
C VAL A 259 -15.85 18.86 5.83
N THR A 260 -16.75 18.92 6.78
CA THR A 260 -17.57 17.77 7.19
C THR A 260 -18.91 17.84 6.46
N MET A 261 -19.20 16.85 5.61
CA MET A 261 -20.46 16.78 4.86
C MET A 261 -21.64 16.70 5.82
N PRO A 262 -22.58 17.68 5.80
CA PRO A 262 -23.72 17.70 6.71
C PRO A 262 -24.74 16.61 6.39
N ALA A 263 -25.60 16.28 7.35
CA ALA A 263 -26.58 15.21 7.24
C ALA A 263 -27.51 15.36 6.01
N GLY A 264 -27.88 16.61 5.67
CA GLY A 264 -28.68 16.89 4.49
C GLY A 264 -28.01 16.47 3.19
N ARG A 265 -26.74 16.87 2.99
CA ARG A 265 -25.95 16.51 1.80
C ARG A 265 -25.68 15.01 1.74
N ARG A 266 -25.48 14.33 2.89
CA ARG A 266 -25.36 12.87 2.97
C ARG A 266 -26.64 12.18 2.48
N ALA A 267 -27.80 12.68 2.91
CA ALA A 267 -29.10 12.14 2.47
C ALA A 267 -29.33 12.35 0.97
N GLU A 268 -28.95 13.52 0.41
CA GLU A 268 -29.01 13.78 -1.02
C GLU A 268 -28.13 12.85 -1.83
N LEU A 269 -26.91 12.58 -1.36
CA LEU A 269 -25.95 11.67 -2.00
C LEU A 269 -26.48 10.22 -1.98
N LEU A 270 -27.01 9.77 -0.85
CA LEU A 270 -27.65 8.45 -0.75
C LEU A 270 -28.86 8.34 -1.66
N HIS A 271 -29.67 9.41 -1.76
CA HIS A 271 -30.80 9.45 -2.67
C HIS A 271 -30.39 9.40 -4.15
N TRP A 272 -29.27 10.07 -4.50
CA TRP A 272 -28.69 9.97 -5.85
C TRP A 272 -28.34 8.52 -6.22
N ALA A 273 -27.71 7.77 -5.30
CA ALA A 273 -27.37 6.37 -5.54
C ALA A 273 -28.63 5.49 -5.59
N ALA A 274 -29.59 5.70 -4.68
CA ALA A 274 -30.84 4.92 -4.59
C ALA A 274 -31.75 5.07 -5.82
N LYS A 275 -31.60 6.11 -6.66
CA LYS A 275 -32.35 6.25 -7.92
C LYS A 275 -32.05 5.16 -8.95
N ARG A 276 -30.88 4.50 -8.85
CA ARG A 276 -30.45 3.42 -9.73
C ARG A 276 -29.78 2.31 -8.92
N PRO A 277 -30.56 1.48 -8.19
CA PRO A 277 -30.03 0.41 -7.37
C PRO A 277 -29.19 -0.58 -8.21
N GLY A 278 -28.00 -0.96 -7.71
CA GLY A 278 -27.08 -1.85 -8.41
C GLY A 278 -26.31 -1.22 -9.58
N GLU A 279 -26.66 0.01 -10.01
CA GLU A 279 -25.97 0.75 -11.07
C GLU A 279 -25.16 1.93 -10.53
N ARG A 280 -25.44 2.39 -9.31
CA ARG A 280 -24.75 3.51 -8.66
C ARG A 280 -24.21 3.13 -7.30
N TYR A 281 -22.97 3.55 -7.03
CA TYR A 281 -22.26 3.28 -5.79
C TYR A 281 -21.57 4.51 -5.24
N ILE A 282 -21.44 4.55 -3.93
CA ILE A 282 -20.66 5.55 -3.21
C ILE A 282 -19.49 4.81 -2.57
N ILE A 283 -18.28 5.31 -2.79
CA ILE A 283 -17.10 4.90 -2.05
C ILE A 283 -16.86 5.95 -0.96
N GLU A 284 -17.14 5.58 0.28
CA GLU A 284 -16.90 6.41 1.46
C GLU A 284 -15.50 6.11 2.00
N ASP A 285 -14.56 7.03 1.82
CA ASP A 285 -13.23 6.94 2.42
C ASP A 285 -13.21 7.68 3.77
N ASP A 286 -13.11 6.91 4.83
CA ASP A 286 -13.14 7.38 6.23
C ASP A 286 -11.76 7.21 6.87
N TYR A 287 -10.83 8.08 6.49
CA TYR A 287 -9.39 7.92 6.74
C TYR A 287 -8.90 8.45 8.10
N ASP A 288 -9.64 9.37 8.76
CA ASP A 288 -9.22 10.03 10.01
C ASP A 288 -10.38 10.46 10.93
N SER A 289 -11.56 9.86 10.78
CA SER A 289 -12.76 10.22 11.55
C SER A 289 -12.66 9.93 13.05
N GLU A 290 -11.67 9.16 13.48
CA GLU A 290 -11.34 8.97 14.89
C GLU A 290 -10.91 10.27 15.57
N PHE A 291 -10.34 11.22 14.81
CA PHE A 291 -9.81 12.48 15.33
C PHE A 291 -10.85 13.60 15.24
N ARG A 292 -11.82 13.57 16.16
CA ARG A 292 -12.80 14.63 16.38
C ARG A 292 -12.57 15.25 17.74
N PHE A 293 -12.53 16.58 17.77
CA PHE A 293 -12.12 17.31 18.98
C PHE A 293 -13.29 18.03 19.67
N ASP A 294 -14.14 18.68 18.88
CA ASP A 294 -15.14 19.60 19.42
C ASP A 294 -16.57 19.32 18.94
N THR A 295 -16.79 18.26 18.11
CA THR A 295 -18.08 17.91 17.53
C THR A 295 -18.47 16.47 17.83
N ARG A 296 -19.79 16.19 17.83
CA ARG A 296 -20.28 14.80 17.88
C ARG A 296 -20.11 14.13 16.51
N PRO A 297 -19.74 12.84 16.45
CA PRO A 297 -19.66 12.14 15.20
C PRO A 297 -21.03 12.04 14.52
N LEU A 298 -21.07 12.34 13.22
CA LEU A 298 -22.19 11.95 12.36
C LEU A 298 -22.05 10.46 12.00
N PRO A 299 -23.13 9.71 11.87
CA PRO A 299 -23.08 8.35 11.34
C PRO A 299 -22.41 8.34 9.95
N SER A 300 -21.70 7.26 9.62
CA SER A 300 -21.16 7.08 8.26
C SER A 300 -22.27 7.03 7.22
N LEU A 301 -21.95 7.29 5.95
CA LEU A 301 -22.90 7.07 4.84
C LEU A 301 -23.35 5.61 4.80
N GLN A 302 -22.42 4.67 5.03
CA GLN A 302 -22.72 3.25 5.09
C GLN A 302 -23.73 2.92 6.23
N GLY A 303 -23.52 3.48 7.42
CA GLY A 303 -24.45 3.31 8.54
C GLY A 303 -25.84 3.91 8.27
N MET A 304 -25.90 5.03 7.53
CA MET A 304 -27.18 5.59 7.10
C MET A 304 -27.87 4.76 6.01
N ALA A 305 -27.10 4.08 5.16
CA ALA A 305 -27.61 3.27 4.05
C ALA A 305 -27.97 1.84 4.45
N GLY A 306 -27.38 1.31 5.53
CA GLY A 306 -27.54 -0.08 5.97
C GLY A 306 -26.61 -1.07 5.25
N ALA A 307 -26.62 -2.32 5.71
CA ALA A 307 -25.67 -3.37 5.31
C ALA A 307 -25.68 -3.71 3.81
N ASP A 308 -26.80 -3.56 3.14
CA ASP A 308 -26.96 -3.82 1.69
C ASP A 308 -27.22 -2.54 0.89
N GLY A 309 -26.93 -1.38 1.48
CA GLY A 309 -27.00 -0.08 0.79
C GLY A 309 -25.91 0.08 -0.28
N PRO A 310 -25.99 1.15 -1.12
CA PRO A 310 -25.07 1.36 -2.25
C PRO A 310 -23.70 1.93 -1.81
N VAL A 311 -23.28 1.72 -0.58
CA VAL A 311 -22.06 2.34 -0.03
C VAL A 311 -21.00 1.28 0.24
N VAL A 312 -19.86 1.42 -0.39
CA VAL A 312 -18.62 0.72 -0.02
C VAL A 312 -17.87 1.63 0.97
N TYR A 313 -17.71 1.17 2.19
CA TYR A 313 -16.97 1.89 3.21
C TYR A 313 -15.49 1.48 3.18
N LEU A 314 -14.59 2.44 3.17
CA LEU A 314 -13.14 2.25 3.21
C LEU A 314 -12.57 2.94 4.45
N SER A 315 -11.60 2.30 5.10
CA SER A 315 -10.82 2.93 6.16
C SER A 315 -9.43 2.33 6.28
N THR A 316 -8.55 2.99 7.04
CA THR A 316 -7.15 2.62 7.18
C THR A 316 -6.62 2.87 8.59
N CYS A 317 -5.75 1.98 9.07
CA CYS A 317 -5.02 2.18 10.32
C CYS A 317 -3.79 3.11 10.17
N SER A 318 -3.58 3.72 9.00
CA SER A 318 -2.40 4.55 8.72
C SER A 318 -2.34 5.83 9.55
N ARG A 319 -3.47 6.36 9.98
CA ARG A 319 -3.57 7.58 10.81
C ARG A 319 -3.67 7.27 12.29
N SER A 320 -4.42 6.22 12.60
CA SER A 320 -4.68 5.79 13.97
C SER A 320 -3.58 4.89 14.57
N LEU A 321 -2.60 4.46 13.78
CA LEU A 321 -1.43 3.70 14.23
C LEU A 321 -0.17 4.20 13.53
N ALA A 322 0.10 3.69 12.32
CA ALA A 322 1.25 4.12 11.52
C ALA A 322 1.06 3.77 10.05
N PRO A 323 1.52 4.62 9.11
CA PRO A 323 1.43 4.34 7.67
C PRO A 323 2.18 3.06 7.25
N SER A 324 3.24 2.68 7.98
CA SER A 324 4.07 1.50 7.71
C SER A 324 3.40 0.16 8.04
N ILE A 325 2.37 0.14 8.87
CA ILE A 325 1.61 -1.08 9.21
C ILE A 325 0.85 -1.61 7.99
N ARG A 326 0.46 -0.72 7.07
CA ARG A 326 -0.22 -1.07 5.81
C ARG A 326 -1.51 -1.87 5.98
N ILE A 327 -2.23 -1.71 7.07
CA ILE A 327 -3.55 -2.32 7.25
C ILE A 327 -4.63 -1.30 6.88
N ALA A 328 -5.44 -1.68 5.91
CA ALA A 328 -6.68 -1.01 5.54
C ALA A 328 -7.78 -2.06 5.38
N TYR A 329 -9.02 -1.62 5.39
CA TYR A 329 -10.14 -2.51 5.20
C TYR A 329 -11.29 -1.81 4.46
N MET A 330 -12.10 -2.61 3.78
CA MET A 330 -13.34 -2.16 3.17
C MET A 330 -14.51 -3.02 3.61
N VAL A 331 -15.68 -2.40 3.68
CA VAL A 331 -16.97 -3.08 3.91
C VAL A 331 -17.73 -3.06 2.60
N LEU A 332 -17.98 -4.23 2.04
CA LEU A 332 -18.74 -4.41 0.80
C LEU A 332 -20.24 -4.54 1.10
N PRO A 333 -21.12 -3.93 0.30
CA PRO A 333 -22.53 -4.29 0.28
C PRO A 333 -22.75 -5.80 0.10
N GLU A 334 -23.75 -6.37 0.74
CA GLU A 334 -24.02 -7.82 0.67
C GLU A 334 -24.18 -8.32 -0.76
N HIS A 335 -24.88 -7.56 -1.61
CA HIS A 335 -25.10 -7.92 -3.01
C HIS A 335 -23.82 -7.93 -3.88
N LEU A 336 -22.71 -7.33 -3.41
CA LEU A 336 -21.42 -7.42 -4.11
C LEU A 336 -20.58 -8.64 -3.71
N LEU A 337 -20.93 -9.34 -2.62
CA LEU A 337 -20.17 -10.51 -2.16
C LEU A 337 -20.10 -11.65 -3.19
N PRO A 338 -21.17 -11.98 -3.92
CA PRO A 338 -21.07 -13.00 -4.97
C PRO A 338 -20.06 -12.65 -6.07
N ALA A 339 -20.02 -11.37 -6.51
CA ALA A 339 -19.05 -10.89 -7.48
C ALA A 339 -17.64 -10.90 -6.93
N TRP A 340 -17.46 -10.51 -5.66
CA TRP A 340 -16.21 -10.59 -4.93
C TRP A 340 -15.67 -12.03 -4.93
N TRP A 341 -16.43 -12.99 -4.45
CA TRP A 341 -16.00 -14.39 -4.37
C TRP A 341 -15.74 -15.02 -5.73
N LYS A 342 -16.53 -14.66 -6.74
CA LYS A 342 -16.28 -15.11 -8.11
C LYS A 342 -14.91 -14.67 -8.61
N THR A 343 -14.49 -13.46 -8.28
CA THR A 343 -13.27 -12.83 -8.80
C THR A 343 -12.03 -13.16 -7.96
N TYR A 344 -12.16 -13.11 -6.62
CA TYR A 344 -11.01 -13.07 -5.71
C TYR A 344 -10.85 -14.27 -4.78
N ARG A 345 -11.69 -15.30 -4.87
CA ARG A 345 -11.63 -16.47 -3.98
C ARG A 345 -10.28 -17.19 -3.91
N LEU A 346 -9.45 -17.06 -4.96
CA LEU A 346 -8.12 -17.67 -5.06
C LEU A 346 -6.99 -16.72 -4.67
N TYR A 347 -7.31 -15.49 -4.28
CA TYR A 347 -6.31 -14.54 -3.81
C TYR A 347 -5.94 -14.85 -2.36
N ALA A 348 -4.70 -14.49 -2.00
CA ALA A 348 -4.29 -14.45 -0.60
C ALA A 348 -4.43 -13.02 -0.06
N SER A 349 -4.70 -12.88 1.23
CA SER A 349 -4.62 -11.58 1.89
C SER A 349 -3.20 -11.03 1.79
N THR A 350 -3.08 -9.73 1.53
CA THR A 350 -1.80 -9.03 1.41
C THR A 350 -1.24 -8.53 2.74
N VAL A 351 -2.01 -8.64 3.81
CA VAL A 351 -1.57 -8.32 5.17
C VAL A 351 -1.14 -9.63 5.85
N GLY A 352 0.04 -9.65 6.46
CA GLY A 352 0.54 -10.80 7.20
C GLY A 352 -0.40 -11.21 8.33
N ARG A 353 -0.57 -12.51 8.56
CA ARG A 353 -1.51 -13.02 9.57
C ARG A 353 -1.12 -12.61 11.00
N PHE A 354 0.17 -12.51 11.29
CA PHE A 354 0.64 -12.04 12.60
C PHE A 354 0.24 -10.58 12.84
N GLU A 355 0.33 -9.72 11.84
CA GLU A 355 -0.12 -8.32 11.92
C GLU A 355 -1.64 -8.25 12.08
N GLN A 356 -2.37 -9.07 11.35
CA GLN A 356 -3.83 -9.13 11.45
C GLN A 356 -4.27 -9.55 12.86
N GLN A 357 -3.70 -10.63 13.40
CA GLN A 357 -4.02 -11.12 14.74
C GLN A 357 -3.54 -10.17 15.85
N THR A 358 -2.41 -9.48 15.63
CA THR A 358 -1.95 -8.44 16.55
C THR A 358 -2.97 -7.31 16.63
N LEU A 359 -3.47 -6.83 15.50
CA LEU A 359 -4.48 -5.76 15.45
C LEU A 359 -5.82 -6.25 16.03
N ALA A 360 -6.26 -7.47 15.72
CA ALA A 360 -7.48 -8.05 16.27
C ALA A 360 -7.44 -8.04 17.82
N ARG A 361 -6.36 -8.53 18.42
CA ARG A 361 -6.18 -8.50 19.87
C ARG A 361 -6.03 -7.08 20.41
N PHE A 362 -5.34 -6.20 19.68
CA PHE A 362 -5.19 -4.79 20.09
C PHE A 362 -6.54 -4.08 20.18
N ILE A 363 -7.49 -4.42 19.31
CA ILE A 363 -8.87 -3.93 19.34
C ILE A 363 -9.64 -4.61 20.47
N THR A 364 -9.73 -5.93 20.49
CA THR A 364 -10.60 -6.69 21.40
C THR A 364 -10.19 -6.58 22.87
N GLU A 365 -8.87 -6.42 23.15
CA GLU A 365 -8.37 -6.20 24.50
C GLU A 365 -8.49 -4.70 24.94
N GLY A 366 -9.11 -3.84 24.12
CA GLY A 366 -9.38 -2.44 24.38
C GLY A 366 -8.15 -1.51 24.37
N TYR A 367 -7.02 -1.98 23.82
CA TYR A 367 -5.83 -1.15 23.67
C TYR A 367 -6.01 -0.08 22.60
N PHE A 368 -6.72 -0.39 21.51
CA PHE A 368 -6.97 0.52 20.42
C PHE A 368 -7.76 1.76 20.88
N THR A 369 -8.85 1.55 21.61
CA THR A 369 -9.67 2.65 22.15
C THR A 369 -8.89 3.54 23.10
N ARG A 370 -8.06 2.95 23.99
CA ARG A 370 -7.20 3.70 24.90
C ARG A 370 -6.10 4.46 24.15
N HIS A 371 -5.58 3.89 23.07
CA HIS A 371 -4.60 4.54 22.20
C HIS A 371 -5.21 5.77 21.52
N LEU A 372 -6.35 5.62 20.86
CA LEU A 372 -7.07 6.72 20.22
C LEU A 372 -7.43 7.86 21.19
N ALA A 373 -7.81 7.52 22.42
CA ALA A 373 -8.09 8.53 23.44
C ALA A 373 -6.86 9.38 23.76
N ARG A 374 -5.67 8.78 23.87
CA ARG A 374 -4.40 9.50 24.08
C ARG A 374 -4.01 10.34 22.88
N GLU A 375 -4.14 9.80 21.67
CA GLU A 375 -3.84 10.53 20.43
C GLU A 375 -4.73 11.74 20.26
N ARG A 376 -6.03 11.63 20.54
CA ARG A 376 -6.95 12.77 20.48
C ARG A 376 -6.52 13.91 21.40
N VAL A 377 -6.06 13.61 22.61
CA VAL A 377 -5.57 14.63 23.55
C VAL A 377 -4.30 15.30 22.99
N ALA A 378 -3.33 14.51 22.53
CA ALA A 378 -2.07 15.02 21.98
C ALA A 378 -2.30 15.87 20.72
N TYR A 379 -3.05 15.36 19.76
CA TYR A 379 -3.31 16.08 18.51
C TYR A 379 -4.19 17.31 18.69
N LYS A 380 -5.13 17.29 19.65
CA LYS A 380 -5.88 18.49 20.02
C LYS A 380 -4.96 19.58 20.56
N ALA A 381 -4.03 19.24 21.45
CA ALA A 381 -3.06 20.19 22.00
C ALA A 381 -2.18 20.80 20.89
N ARG A 382 -1.70 19.99 19.95
CA ARG A 382 -0.90 20.47 18.81
C ARG A 382 -1.68 21.37 17.86
N ARG A 383 -2.92 21.00 17.53
CA ARG A 383 -3.82 21.86 16.75
C ARG A 383 -4.01 23.22 17.43
N ASP A 384 -4.29 23.21 18.74
CA ASP A 384 -4.56 24.43 19.50
C ASP A 384 -3.29 25.31 19.56
N ALA A 385 -2.12 24.71 19.78
CA ALA A 385 -0.83 25.42 19.76
C ALA A 385 -0.51 26.04 18.39
N LEU A 386 -0.64 25.25 17.31
CA LEU A 386 -0.43 25.73 15.94
C LEU A 386 -1.40 26.86 15.60
N THR A 387 -2.68 26.71 15.93
CA THR A 387 -3.70 27.73 15.70
C THR A 387 -3.41 29.00 16.46
N ALA A 388 -3.00 28.92 17.73
CA ALA A 388 -2.63 30.08 18.55
C ALA A 388 -1.41 30.81 17.98
N ALA A 389 -0.37 30.07 17.59
CA ALA A 389 0.84 30.63 16.98
C ALA A 389 0.54 31.36 15.66
N LEU A 390 -0.25 30.73 14.78
CA LEU A 390 -0.65 31.35 13.51
C LEU A 390 -1.47 32.64 13.75
N ASN A 391 -2.46 32.61 14.64
CA ASN A 391 -3.24 33.81 14.97
C ASN A 391 -2.41 34.91 15.62
N ALA A 392 -1.36 34.59 16.35
CA ALA A 392 -0.44 35.57 16.94
C ALA A 392 0.52 36.18 15.91
N ALA A 393 0.90 35.43 14.86
CA ALA A 393 1.84 35.86 13.83
C ALA A 393 1.21 36.81 12.78
N PHE A 394 -0.09 36.78 12.59
CA PHE A 394 -0.80 37.57 11.57
C PHE A 394 -1.76 38.57 12.17
N ALA A 395 -1.83 39.74 11.56
CA ALA A 395 -2.81 40.75 11.96
C ALA A 395 -4.25 40.30 11.65
N PRO A 396 -5.26 40.76 12.39
CA PRO A 396 -6.66 40.42 12.13
C PRO A 396 -7.06 40.66 10.66
N GLY A 397 -7.70 39.66 10.03
CA GLY A 397 -8.13 39.71 8.65
C GLY A 397 -7.02 39.48 7.60
N GLN A 398 -5.83 39.05 8.00
CA GLN A 398 -4.76 38.61 7.08
C GLN A 398 -4.72 37.10 6.91
N LEU A 399 -5.24 36.35 7.88
CA LEU A 399 -5.28 34.89 7.90
C LEU A 399 -6.67 34.39 8.25
N TRP A 400 -7.14 33.38 7.54
CA TRP A 400 -8.35 32.60 7.87
C TRP A 400 -7.98 31.14 8.06
N LEU A 401 -8.45 30.54 9.14
CA LEU A 401 -8.25 29.14 9.44
C LEU A 401 -9.57 28.37 9.27
N ALA A 402 -9.51 27.19 8.65
CA ALA A 402 -10.63 26.28 8.48
C ALA A 402 -10.22 24.82 8.77
N GLY A 403 -11.21 23.91 8.91
CA GLY A 403 -10.95 22.49 9.19
C GLY A 403 -10.48 22.20 10.62
N LEU A 404 -10.83 23.06 11.60
CA LEU A 404 -10.29 22.97 12.97
C LEU A 404 -10.92 21.87 13.84
N HIS A 405 -12.11 21.36 13.47
CA HIS A 405 -12.90 20.53 14.37
C HIS A 405 -12.64 19.03 14.25
N THR A 406 -12.04 18.61 13.14
CA THR A 406 -11.84 17.19 12.79
C THR A 406 -10.51 16.99 12.07
N GLY A 407 -10.01 15.74 12.08
CA GLY A 407 -8.84 15.30 11.31
C GLY A 407 -7.50 15.76 11.86
N LEU A 408 -6.45 15.56 11.07
CA LEU A 408 -5.06 15.85 11.44
C LEU A 408 -4.41 16.95 10.59
N HIS A 409 -5.20 17.78 9.92
CA HIS A 409 -4.73 18.95 9.18
C HIS A 409 -5.77 20.09 9.26
N LEU A 410 -5.33 21.28 8.95
CA LEU A 410 -6.16 22.47 8.83
C LEU A 410 -5.77 23.25 7.57
N LEU A 411 -6.66 24.16 7.15
CA LEU A 411 -6.37 25.11 6.10
C LEU A 411 -6.02 26.48 6.69
N ALA A 412 -5.01 27.11 6.11
CA ALA A 412 -4.60 28.48 6.43
C ALA A 412 -4.56 29.32 5.16
N SER A 413 -5.58 30.17 4.95
CA SER A 413 -5.73 31.03 3.77
C SER A 413 -5.19 32.42 4.06
N LEU A 414 -4.28 32.92 3.22
CA LEU A 414 -3.61 34.21 3.34
C LEU A 414 -4.27 35.25 2.45
N LYS A 415 -4.55 36.42 3.01
CA LYS A 415 -5.01 37.58 2.23
C LYS A 415 -3.86 38.14 1.41
N ASN A 416 -4.09 38.38 0.14
CA ASN A 416 -3.06 38.87 -0.79
C ASN A 416 -1.81 37.99 -0.81
N ALA A 417 -2.00 36.66 -0.78
CA ALA A 417 -0.91 35.71 -0.83
C ALA A 417 -0.02 35.93 -2.07
N PRO A 418 1.29 35.73 -1.94
CA PRO A 418 2.13 35.59 -3.12
C PRO A 418 1.75 34.33 -3.92
N PRO A 419 2.26 34.15 -5.13
CA PRO A 419 2.03 32.94 -5.91
C PRO A 419 2.39 31.67 -5.10
N ASP A 420 1.60 30.61 -5.25
CA ASP A 420 1.73 29.35 -4.50
C ASP A 420 3.17 28.79 -4.53
N GLU A 421 3.84 28.87 -5.68
CA GLU A 421 5.24 28.44 -5.82
C GLU A 421 6.22 29.31 -5.02
N ALA A 422 5.96 30.61 -4.86
CA ALA A 422 6.76 31.47 -4.02
C ALA A 422 6.58 31.18 -2.53
N LEU A 423 5.35 30.83 -2.11
CA LEU A 423 5.07 30.36 -0.74
C LEU A 423 5.83 29.05 -0.45
N ARG A 424 5.83 28.11 -1.39
CA ARG A 424 6.55 26.84 -1.26
C ARG A 424 8.04 27.06 -1.07
N ARG A 425 8.67 27.86 -1.95
CA ARG A 425 10.10 28.17 -1.87
C ARG A 425 10.47 28.89 -0.58
N ALA A 426 9.64 29.81 -0.14
CA ALA A 426 9.88 30.51 1.13
C ALA A 426 9.83 29.54 2.33
N ALA A 427 8.87 28.63 2.36
CA ALA A 427 8.78 27.61 3.40
C ALA A 427 9.98 26.64 3.36
N GLU A 428 10.37 26.18 2.17
CA GLU A 428 11.54 25.29 1.99
C GLU A 428 12.83 25.96 2.43
N ALA A 429 13.01 27.26 2.15
CA ALA A 429 14.19 28.02 2.58
C ALA A 429 14.31 28.06 4.11
N GLU A 430 13.21 28.05 4.83
CA GLU A 430 13.16 28.01 6.29
C GLU A 430 13.14 26.56 6.85
N GLY A 431 13.29 25.54 5.99
CA GLY A 431 13.27 24.14 6.38
C GLY A 431 11.85 23.63 6.75
N VAL A 432 10.81 24.29 6.26
CA VAL A 432 9.42 23.89 6.47
C VAL A 432 8.87 23.18 5.24
N ARG A 433 8.39 21.95 5.42
CA ARG A 433 7.66 21.22 4.39
C ARG A 433 6.15 21.42 4.61
N LEU A 434 5.46 21.90 3.57
CA LEU A 434 4.00 22.06 3.60
C LEU A 434 3.39 21.71 2.24
N ASN A 435 2.06 21.59 2.21
CA ASN A 435 1.30 21.44 1.00
C ASN A 435 0.43 22.68 0.76
N LEU A 436 0.08 22.92 -0.49
CA LEU A 436 -0.82 23.97 -0.92
C LEU A 436 -2.14 23.35 -1.40
N LEU A 437 -3.23 24.06 -1.26
CA LEU A 437 -4.53 23.57 -1.73
C LEU A 437 -4.53 23.28 -3.24
N SER A 438 -3.76 24.05 -4.02
CA SER A 438 -3.55 23.83 -5.45
C SER A 438 -2.87 22.50 -5.80
N ASP A 439 -2.15 21.86 -4.88
CA ASP A 439 -1.54 20.53 -5.10
C ASP A 439 -2.60 19.44 -5.23
N TYR A 440 -3.81 19.71 -4.78
CA TYR A 440 -4.92 18.78 -4.73
C TYR A 440 -6.00 19.09 -5.78
N ASP A 441 -5.75 20.07 -6.67
CA ASP A 441 -6.60 20.31 -7.82
C ASP A 441 -6.42 19.19 -8.86
N LEU A 442 -7.43 18.35 -8.99
CA LEU A 442 -7.40 17.17 -9.86
C LEU A 442 -7.78 17.49 -11.31
N THR A 443 -8.16 18.75 -11.61
CA THR A 443 -8.47 19.19 -12.99
C THR A 443 -7.22 19.46 -13.81
N GLY A 444 -6.07 19.65 -13.16
CA GLY A 444 -4.81 20.06 -13.79
C GLY A 444 -4.69 21.55 -14.06
N ALA A 445 -5.68 22.35 -13.69
CA ALA A 445 -5.71 23.79 -13.95
C ALA A 445 -4.77 24.59 -13.03
N ARG A 446 -4.30 24.01 -11.93
CA ARG A 446 -3.38 24.61 -10.93
C ARG A 446 -3.77 26.04 -10.56
N HIS A 447 -5.00 26.23 -10.11
CA HIS A 447 -5.46 27.54 -9.63
C HIS A 447 -4.62 27.96 -8.42
N GLN A 448 -4.12 29.20 -8.45
CA GLN A 448 -3.43 29.78 -7.29
C GLN A 448 -4.48 30.05 -6.20
N THR A 449 -4.25 29.52 -5.02
CA THR A 449 -5.21 29.59 -3.92
C THR A 449 -4.74 30.45 -2.75
N GLY A 450 -3.42 30.61 -2.58
CA GLY A 450 -2.84 31.24 -1.38
C GLY A 450 -3.22 30.53 -0.10
N THR A 451 -3.63 29.25 -0.19
CA THR A 451 -4.11 28.45 0.94
C THR A 451 -3.15 27.30 1.21
N LEU A 452 -2.65 27.27 2.42
CA LEU A 452 -1.76 26.22 2.95
C LEU A 452 -2.61 25.08 3.51
N VAL A 453 -2.18 23.85 3.28
CA VAL A 453 -2.74 22.64 3.90
C VAL A 453 -1.73 22.16 4.93
N LEU A 454 -1.99 22.42 6.19
CA LEU A 454 -1.06 22.23 7.30
C LEU A 454 -1.43 21.01 8.12
N GLY A 455 -0.66 19.93 7.98
CA GLY A 455 -0.74 18.75 8.83
C GLY A 455 -0.01 18.99 10.15
N TYR A 456 -0.59 18.55 11.25
CA TYR A 456 0.02 18.65 12.59
C TYR A 456 0.25 17.30 13.26
N GLY A 457 0.07 16.20 12.50
CA GLY A 457 0.25 14.84 13.02
C GLY A 457 1.70 14.49 13.35
N SER A 458 2.68 15.12 12.68
CA SER A 458 4.13 14.87 12.88
C SER A 458 4.82 15.91 13.74
N LEU A 459 4.11 16.95 14.17
CA LEU A 459 4.70 17.96 15.06
C LEU A 459 4.98 17.34 16.43
N ASP A 460 6.11 17.68 17.03
CA ASP A 460 6.42 17.40 18.42
C ASP A 460 5.97 18.55 19.32
N ASP A 461 6.08 18.35 20.63
CA ASP A 461 5.65 19.34 21.63
C ASP A 461 6.71 20.43 21.88
N ALA A 462 7.80 20.50 21.07
CA ALA A 462 8.92 21.41 21.26
C ALA A 462 8.79 22.72 20.46
#